data_993aa10855c20f9a79cb5692f3cf0449
#
_entry.id   993aa10855c20f9a79cb5692f3cf0449
#
_cell.length_a   1.000
_cell.length_b   1.000
_cell.length_c   1.000
_cell.angle_alpha   90.00
_cell.angle_beta   90.00
_cell.angle_gamma   90.00
#
_symmetry.space_group_name_H-M   'P 1'
#
loop_
_entity.id
_entity.type
_entity.pdbx_description
1 polymer ?
#
loop_
_entity_poly.entity_id
_entity_poly.type
_entity_poly.pdbx_seq_one_letter_code
_entity_poly.pdbx_strand_id
1 'polypeptide(L)'
;MLWKKRGRRVRKYHKHIKGITLLILYMPFLLGSGFFLWLEKDNLLLEPVYYSLTTGTVLVIGLGLVFILNQLGYLNLLVFSKWNNLRIMANFLLENGYYTTKKFKRDKQVQEKIILPKVYLKQSKYGLKASFILQGNKFQDRFLNLGNTLEIQHDGDFTGKKFTKGFVTYEIAIDQFAGRLNLEEIKVTKQGLRLMKDVYWDFVKQP
;
A
#
# COMPACT_ATOMS: atom_id res chain seq x y z
N MET A 1 0.83 13.64 -20.85
CA MET A 1 -0.21 12.74 -20.28
C MET A 1 0.22 11.27 -20.05
N LEU A 2 1.52 10.95 -20.12
CA LEU A 2 2.12 9.61 -19.94
C LEU A 2 2.10 9.07 -18.50
N TRP A 3 1.92 9.95 -17.51
CA TRP A 3 2.02 9.63 -16.07
C TRP A 3 0.84 8.81 -15.52
N LYS A 4 -0.38 9.00 -16.04
CA LYS A 4 -1.55 8.21 -15.62
C LYS A 4 -1.44 6.73 -15.96
N LYS A 5 -0.66 6.36 -16.99
CA LYS A 5 -0.46 4.96 -17.39
C LYS A 5 0.45 4.15 -16.46
N ARG A 6 1.32 4.80 -15.65
CA ARG A 6 2.34 4.14 -14.81
C ARG A 6 1.90 3.89 -13.36
N GLY A 7 0.80 4.49 -12.92
CA GLY A 7 0.30 4.33 -11.56
C GLY A 7 0.65 5.49 -10.61
N ARG A 8 0.56 5.25 -9.30
CA ARG A 8 0.81 6.25 -8.26
C ARG A 8 2.28 6.30 -7.88
N ARG A 9 2.81 7.52 -7.72
CA ARG A 9 4.18 7.72 -7.25
C ARG A 9 4.30 7.41 -5.76
N VAL A 10 5.33 6.63 -5.40
CA VAL A 10 5.70 6.39 -4.00
C VAL A 10 6.33 7.65 -3.41
N ARG A 11 5.91 8.04 -2.20
CA ARG A 11 6.39 9.22 -1.48
C ARG A 11 6.71 8.86 -0.02
N LYS A 12 7.58 9.61 0.64
CA LYS A 12 8.00 9.39 2.02
C LYS A 12 6.82 9.29 3.01
N TYR A 13 5.79 10.11 2.86
CA TYR A 13 4.65 10.11 3.77
C TYR A 13 3.82 8.81 3.73
N HIS A 14 3.95 8.00 2.66
CA HIS A 14 3.24 6.73 2.57
C HIS A 14 3.62 5.75 3.70
N LYS A 15 4.83 5.86 4.28
CA LYS A 15 5.21 5.03 5.43
C LYS A 15 4.28 5.19 6.63
N HIS A 16 3.67 6.37 6.80
CA HIS A 16 2.80 6.71 7.92
C HIS A 16 1.32 6.41 7.68
N ILE A 17 0.95 5.88 6.50
CA ILE A 17 -0.45 5.66 6.12
C ILE A 17 -1.18 4.80 7.16
N LYS A 18 -0.53 3.75 7.68
CA LYS A 18 -1.16 2.89 8.70
C LYS A 18 -1.56 3.70 9.95
N GLY A 19 -0.65 4.53 10.46
CA GLY A 19 -0.94 5.39 11.61
C GLY A 19 -2.04 6.41 11.34
N ILE A 20 -2.02 7.05 10.16
CA ILE A 20 -3.06 8.00 9.75
C ILE A 20 -4.43 7.31 9.68
N THR A 21 -4.48 6.10 9.13
CA THR A 21 -5.72 5.33 9.04
C THR A 21 -6.27 4.97 10.41
N LEU A 22 -5.42 4.51 11.33
CA LEU A 22 -5.82 4.21 12.72
C LEU A 22 -6.38 5.47 13.40
N LEU A 23 -5.73 6.61 13.20
CA LEU A 23 -6.19 7.89 13.74
C LEU A 23 -7.56 8.29 13.17
N ILE A 24 -7.78 8.13 11.86
CA ILE A 24 -9.08 8.41 11.22
C ILE A 24 -10.17 7.50 11.79
N LEU A 25 -9.88 6.21 12.01
CA LEU A 25 -10.83 5.27 12.61
C LEU A 25 -11.14 5.60 14.06
N TYR A 26 -10.21 6.20 14.78
CA TYR A 26 -10.41 6.62 16.18
C TYR A 26 -11.14 7.97 16.30
N MET A 27 -11.11 8.81 15.26
CA MET A 27 -11.74 10.14 15.25
C MET A 27 -13.22 10.18 15.65
N PRO A 28 -14.10 9.24 15.23
CA PRO A 28 -15.49 9.24 15.68
C PRO A 28 -15.65 9.14 17.20
N PHE A 29 -14.79 8.38 17.87
CA PHE A 29 -14.80 8.26 19.33
C PHE A 29 -14.37 9.56 20.02
N LEU A 30 -13.33 10.21 19.48
CA LEU A 30 -12.87 11.52 19.99
C LEU A 30 -13.93 12.60 19.80
N LEU A 31 -14.50 12.68 18.59
CA LEU A 31 -15.53 13.69 18.28
C LEU A 31 -16.82 13.43 19.07
N GLY A 32 -17.25 12.16 19.18
CA GLY A 32 -18.42 11.78 19.94
C GLY A 32 -18.26 12.08 21.42
N SER A 33 -17.10 11.78 22.00
CA SER A 33 -16.78 12.09 23.39
C SER A 33 -16.72 13.60 23.64
N GLY A 34 -16.11 14.36 22.74
CA GLY A 34 -16.06 15.82 22.85
C GLY A 34 -17.43 16.47 22.72
N PHE A 35 -18.27 15.97 21.80
CA PHE A 35 -19.64 16.43 21.61
C PHE A 35 -20.51 16.10 22.84
N PHE A 36 -20.37 14.92 23.42
CA PHE A 36 -21.05 14.54 24.64
C PHE A 36 -20.70 15.48 25.79
N LEU A 37 -19.42 15.75 26.03
CA LEU A 37 -18.99 16.69 27.11
C LEU A 37 -19.45 18.12 26.82
N TRP A 38 -19.57 18.52 25.56
CA TRP A 38 -20.10 19.85 25.22
C TRP A 38 -21.59 19.97 25.48
N LEU A 39 -22.39 18.92 25.25
CA LEU A 39 -23.81 18.90 25.55
C LEU A 39 -24.06 18.94 27.06
N GLU A 40 -23.26 18.20 27.82
CA GLU A 40 -23.43 18.03 29.27
C GLU A 40 -22.55 19.00 30.10
N LYS A 41 -22.09 20.09 29.49
CA LYS A 41 -21.15 21.03 30.12
C LYS A 41 -21.62 21.59 31.46
N ASP A 42 -22.94 21.82 31.61
CA ASP A 42 -23.53 22.38 32.81
C ASP A 42 -23.59 21.33 33.94
N ASN A 43 -23.88 20.08 33.58
CA ASN A 43 -23.90 18.93 34.49
C ASN A 43 -22.49 18.44 34.84
N LEU A 44 -21.50 18.68 33.98
CA LEU A 44 -20.10 18.33 34.22
C LEU A 44 -19.53 18.99 35.48
N LEU A 45 -20.02 20.19 35.83
CA LEU A 45 -19.61 20.88 37.03
C LEU A 45 -20.24 20.27 38.30
N LEU A 46 -21.41 19.65 38.17
CA LEU A 46 -22.14 19.01 39.29
C LEU A 46 -21.61 17.61 39.58
N GLU A 47 -21.33 16.82 38.49
CA GLU A 47 -20.90 15.42 38.61
C GLU A 47 -19.66 15.12 37.76
N PRO A 48 -18.51 15.75 38.03
CA PRO A 48 -17.32 15.65 37.17
C PRO A 48 -16.76 14.23 37.09
N VAL A 49 -16.87 13.44 38.16
CA VAL A 49 -16.37 12.05 38.18
C VAL A 49 -17.17 11.16 37.25
N TYR A 50 -18.49 11.26 37.26
CA TYR A 50 -19.37 10.45 36.38
C TYR A 50 -19.10 10.73 34.92
N TYR A 51 -19.09 12.00 34.51
CA TYR A 51 -18.87 12.37 33.09
C TYR A 51 -17.43 12.05 32.59
N SER A 52 -16.44 12.21 33.47
CA SER A 52 -15.06 11.85 33.13
C SER A 52 -14.91 10.34 32.97
N LEU A 53 -15.51 9.54 33.83
CA LEU A 53 -15.45 8.07 33.76
C LEU A 53 -16.18 7.55 32.54
N THR A 54 -17.36 8.07 32.22
CA THR A 54 -18.14 7.70 31.04
C THR A 54 -17.36 8.00 29.74
N THR A 55 -16.85 9.23 29.65
CA THR A 55 -16.03 9.64 28.49
C THR A 55 -14.77 8.79 28.36
N GLY A 56 -14.07 8.55 29.47
CA GLY A 56 -12.89 7.69 29.50
C GLY A 56 -13.18 6.27 29.03
N THR A 57 -14.31 5.70 29.49
CA THR A 57 -14.75 4.35 29.06
C THR A 57 -14.99 4.28 27.56
N VAL A 58 -15.68 5.27 26.97
CA VAL A 58 -15.94 5.34 25.52
C VAL A 58 -14.62 5.40 24.74
N LEU A 59 -13.66 6.21 25.19
CA LEU A 59 -12.36 6.34 24.54
C LEU A 59 -11.55 5.04 24.63
N VAL A 60 -11.57 4.34 25.77
CA VAL A 60 -10.88 3.06 25.95
C VAL A 60 -11.50 1.97 25.07
N ILE A 61 -12.83 1.89 25.01
CA ILE A 61 -13.54 0.96 24.11
C ILE A 61 -13.17 1.27 22.65
N GLY A 62 -13.17 2.54 22.26
CA GLY A 62 -12.76 2.96 20.91
C GLY A 62 -11.35 2.54 20.56
N LEU A 63 -10.38 2.69 21.47
CA LEU A 63 -9.01 2.23 21.30
C LEU A 63 -8.95 0.69 21.15
N GLY A 64 -9.67 -0.04 21.98
CA GLY A 64 -9.75 -1.50 21.92
C GLY A 64 -10.29 -1.98 20.57
N LEU A 65 -11.37 -1.39 20.07
CA LEU A 65 -11.95 -1.73 18.76
C LEU A 65 -10.98 -1.44 17.61
N VAL A 66 -10.36 -0.26 17.62
CA VAL A 66 -9.35 0.09 16.57
C VAL A 66 -8.16 -0.87 16.63
N PHE A 67 -7.71 -1.26 17.82
CA PHE A 67 -6.63 -2.23 18.00
C PHE A 67 -7.02 -3.61 17.46
N ILE A 68 -8.20 -4.12 17.79
CA ILE A 68 -8.72 -5.42 17.30
C ILE A 68 -8.82 -5.40 15.77
N LEU A 69 -9.39 -4.36 15.16
CA LEU A 69 -9.50 -4.21 13.72
C LEU A 69 -8.11 -4.21 13.04
N ASN A 70 -7.11 -3.60 13.69
CA ASN A 70 -5.75 -3.63 13.21
C ASN A 70 -5.13 -5.04 13.29
N GLN A 71 -5.34 -5.78 14.38
CA GLN A 71 -4.80 -7.13 14.54
C GLN A 71 -5.46 -8.15 13.61
N LEU A 72 -6.76 -8.03 13.37
CA LEU A 72 -7.48 -8.88 12.43
C LEU A 72 -7.12 -8.63 10.96
N GLY A 73 -6.24 -7.67 10.69
CA GLY A 73 -5.79 -7.38 9.32
C GLY A 73 -6.87 -6.75 8.43
N TYR A 74 -8.05 -6.44 8.94
CA TYR A 74 -9.14 -5.79 8.17
C TYR A 74 -8.70 -4.50 7.50
N LEU A 75 -7.76 -3.78 8.11
CA LEU A 75 -7.17 -2.57 7.52
C LEU A 75 -6.33 -2.86 6.27
N ASN A 76 -5.84 -4.08 6.10
CA ASN A 76 -5.04 -4.47 4.95
C ASN A 76 -5.91 -5.00 3.79
N LEU A 77 -7.07 -5.61 4.10
CA LEU A 77 -7.85 -6.38 3.13
C LEU A 77 -8.84 -5.56 2.29
N LEU A 78 -9.62 -4.66 2.87
CA LEU A 78 -10.81 -4.16 2.19
C LEU A 78 -10.69 -2.79 1.51
N VAL A 79 -10.02 -1.83 2.13
CA VAL A 79 -10.02 -0.44 1.61
C VAL A 79 -8.62 0.02 1.20
N PHE A 80 -7.57 -0.59 1.76
CA PHE A 80 -6.23 -0.04 1.76
C PHE A 80 -5.19 -0.86 1.00
N SER A 81 -5.55 -1.92 0.28
CA SER A 81 -4.56 -2.73 -0.46
C SER A 81 -3.65 -1.88 -1.36
N LYS A 82 -4.22 -0.89 -2.06
CA LYS A 82 -3.44 0.05 -2.88
C LYS A 82 -2.52 0.94 -2.05
N TRP A 83 -2.99 1.41 -0.90
CA TRP A 83 -2.24 2.24 0.01
C TRP A 83 -1.21 1.43 0.80
N ASN A 84 -1.57 0.20 1.15
CA ASN A 84 -0.66 -0.73 1.80
C ASN A 84 0.55 -1.05 0.91
N ASN A 85 0.34 -1.33 -0.37
CA ASN A 85 1.44 -1.53 -1.33
C ASN A 85 2.33 -0.29 -1.48
N LEU A 86 1.76 0.92 -1.45
CA LEU A 86 2.55 2.15 -1.43
C LEU A 86 3.35 2.30 -0.13
N ARG A 87 2.79 1.88 1.02
CA ARG A 87 3.47 1.88 2.32
C ARG A 87 4.63 0.88 2.33
N ILE A 88 4.37 -0.37 1.92
CA ILE A 88 5.38 -1.42 1.83
C ILE A 88 6.55 -0.96 0.96
N MET A 89 6.27 -0.42 -0.23
CA MET A 89 7.32 0.09 -1.12
C MET A 89 8.05 1.31 -0.53
N ALA A 90 7.37 2.20 0.17
CA ALA A 90 8.02 3.35 0.81
C ALA A 90 8.97 2.90 1.93
N ASN A 91 8.56 1.94 2.75
CA ASN A 91 9.41 1.33 3.78
C ASN A 91 10.60 0.62 3.15
N PHE A 92 10.36 -0.22 2.15
CA PHE A 92 11.42 -0.89 1.39
C PHE A 92 12.51 0.07 0.89
N LEU A 93 12.10 1.19 0.28
CA LEU A 93 13.03 2.19 -0.22
C LEU A 93 13.82 2.88 0.91
N LEU A 94 13.21 3.10 2.06
CA LEU A 94 13.85 3.73 3.21
C LEU A 94 14.81 2.78 3.94
N GLU A 95 14.38 1.55 4.21
CA GLU A 95 15.15 0.52 4.93
C GLU A 95 16.40 0.10 4.15
N ASN A 96 16.28 -0.01 2.82
CA ASN A 96 17.41 -0.35 1.95
C ASN A 96 18.27 0.86 1.54
N GLY A 97 18.04 2.04 2.13
CA GLY A 97 18.84 3.24 1.83
C GLY A 97 18.66 3.79 0.42
N TYR A 98 17.57 3.43 -0.29
CA TYR A 98 17.26 3.96 -1.62
C TYR A 98 16.67 5.37 -1.54
N TYR A 99 17.43 6.31 -0.99
CA TYR A 99 17.05 7.71 -0.91
C TYR A 99 18.25 8.64 -1.06
N THR A 100 17.97 9.90 -1.34
CA THR A 100 18.97 10.97 -1.34
C THR A 100 18.62 12.00 -0.29
N THR A 101 19.62 12.54 0.39
CA THR A 101 19.44 13.61 1.36
C THR A 101 19.82 14.93 0.70
N LYS A 102 18.93 15.93 0.76
CA LYS A 102 19.24 17.29 0.39
C LYS A 102 19.25 18.15 1.65
N LYS A 103 20.36 18.87 1.85
CA LYS A 103 20.50 19.87 2.90
C LYS A 103 19.97 21.20 2.36
N PHE A 104 19.15 21.88 3.12
CA PHE A 104 18.71 23.24 2.82
C PHE A 104 18.72 24.06 4.10
N LYS A 105 19.09 25.34 3.95
CA LYS A 105 19.07 26.30 5.06
C LYS A 105 17.67 26.90 5.15
N ARG A 106 17.05 26.80 6.32
CA ARG A 106 15.83 27.51 6.66
C ARG A 106 16.01 28.12 8.05
N ASP A 107 15.76 29.40 8.18
CA ASP A 107 15.83 30.14 9.47
C ASP A 107 17.13 29.89 10.26
N LYS A 108 18.29 30.00 9.58
CA LYS A 108 19.65 29.75 10.11
C LYS A 108 19.94 28.31 10.54
N GLN A 109 18.97 27.38 10.43
CA GLN A 109 19.17 25.97 10.70
C GLN A 109 19.35 25.18 9.42
N VAL A 110 20.28 24.19 9.45
CA VAL A 110 20.48 23.25 8.35
C VAL A 110 19.49 22.09 8.55
N GLN A 111 18.50 22.02 7.69
CA GLN A 111 17.54 20.91 7.69
C GLN A 111 17.87 19.93 6.58
N GLU A 112 17.72 18.64 6.88
CA GLU A 112 17.91 17.57 5.92
C GLU A 112 16.58 17.01 5.43
N LYS A 113 16.38 16.99 4.12
CA LYS A 113 15.20 16.43 3.50
C LYS A 113 15.54 15.13 2.78
N ILE A 114 14.92 14.03 3.21
CA ILE A 114 14.99 12.74 2.52
C ILE A 114 14.11 12.79 1.28
N ILE A 115 14.69 12.44 0.13
CA ILE A 115 14.01 12.38 -1.17
C ILE A 115 14.09 10.95 -1.69
N LEU A 116 12.93 10.31 -1.84
CA LEU A 116 12.83 9.00 -2.47
C LEU A 116 12.97 9.11 -3.99
N PRO A 117 13.56 8.09 -4.64
CA PRO A 117 13.60 7.99 -6.09
C PRO A 117 12.17 7.96 -6.66
N LYS A 118 12.04 8.26 -7.94
CA LYS A 118 10.73 8.23 -8.60
C LYS A 118 10.36 6.77 -8.91
N VAL A 119 9.58 6.17 -8.03
CA VAL A 119 9.00 4.84 -8.18
C VAL A 119 7.49 4.96 -8.30
N TYR A 120 6.90 4.23 -9.22
CA TYR A 120 5.47 4.23 -9.50
C TYR A 120 4.91 2.82 -9.31
N LEU A 121 3.80 2.73 -8.59
CA LEU A 121 3.07 1.48 -8.39
C LEU A 121 1.72 1.53 -9.11
N LYS A 122 1.43 0.51 -9.87
CA LYS A 122 0.13 0.29 -10.50
C LYS A 122 -0.38 -1.08 -10.08
N GLN A 123 -1.45 -1.10 -9.31
CA GLN A 123 -2.13 -2.33 -8.95
C GLN A 123 -3.11 -2.71 -10.07
N SER A 124 -3.07 -3.97 -10.47
CA SER A 124 -4.08 -4.64 -11.30
C SER A 124 -4.92 -5.56 -10.43
N LYS A 125 -5.93 -6.21 -11.03
CA LYS A 125 -6.77 -7.18 -10.32
C LYS A 125 -5.96 -8.36 -9.77
N TYR A 126 -4.89 -8.76 -10.46
CA TYR A 126 -4.13 -9.99 -10.19
C TYR A 126 -2.69 -9.75 -9.71
N GLY A 127 -2.27 -8.49 -9.62
CA GLY A 127 -0.89 -8.23 -9.22
C GLY A 127 -0.52 -6.76 -9.18
N LEU A 128 0.76 -6.53 -8.98
CA LEU A 128 1.38 -5.23 -8.82
C LEU A 128 2.42 -5.00 -9.91
N LYS A 129 2.42 -3.82 -10.52
CA LYS A 129 3.48 -3.36 -11.42
C LYS A 129 4.25 -2.24 -10.74
N ALA A 130 5.53 -2.48 -10.47
CA ALA A 130 6.45 -1.52 -9.87
C ALA A 130 7.40 -0.98 -10.94
N SER A 131 7.34 0.32 -11.22
CA SER A 131 8.16 0.98 -12.25
C SER A 131 9.18 1.92 -11.60
N PHE A 132 10.46 1.64 -11.80
CA PHE A 132 11.59 2.40 -11.27
C PHE A 132 12.23 3.23 -12.38
N ILE A 133 12.52 4.51 -12.13
CA ILE A 133 13.31 5.34 -13.03
C ILE A 133 14.78 4.94 -12.91
N LEU A 134 15.40 4.65 -14.05
CA LEU A 134 16.82 4.37 -14.16
C LEU A 134 17.62 5.63 -14.49
N GLN A 135 17.15 6.41 -15.45
CA GLN A 135 17.86 7.57 -15.97
C GLN A 135 18.13 8.63 -14.89
N GLY A 136 19.40 8.97 -14.70
CA GLY A 136 19.84 9.96 -13.71
C GLY A 136 19.64 9.52 -12.25
N ASN A 137 19.47 8.22 -11.99
CA ASN A 137 19.31 7.67 -10.65
C ASN A 137 20.61 7.01 -10.19
N LYS A 138 21.13 7.43 -9.02
CA LYS A 138 22.34 6.82 -8.42
C LYS A 138 22.16 5.34 -8.05
N PHE A 139 20.94 4.82 -8.02
CA PHE A 139 20.60 3.44 -7.69
C PHE A 139 20.30 2.59 -8.94
N GLN A 140 20.68 3.05 -10.14
CA GLN A 140 20.32 2.41 -11.40
C GLN A 140 20.66 0.92 -11.40
N ASP A 141 21.89 0.55 -11.05
CA ASP A 141 22.36 -0.85 -11.10
C ASP A 141 21.64 -1.74 -10.09
N ARG A 142 21.37 -1.19 -8.90
CA ARG A 142 20.59 -1.90 -7.87
C ARG A 142 19.14 -2.11 -8.31
N PHE A 143 18.55 -1.12 -8.98
CA PHE A 143 17.17 -1.23 -9.49
C PHE A 143 17.04 -2.21 -10.65
N LEU A 144 18.14 -2.61 -11.28
CA LEU A 144 18.13 -3.64 -12.32
C LEU A 144 17.95 -5.06 -11.77
N ASN A 145 18.24 -5.29 -10.47
CA ASN A 145 18.30 -6.63 -9.88
C ASN A 145 17.36 -6.78 -8.66
N LEU A 146 16.19 -6.14 -8.69
CA LEU A 146 15.26 -6.15 -7.56
C LEU A 146 14.19 -7.26 -7.60
N GLY A 147 14.15 -8.11 -8.63
CA GLY A 147 13.06 -9.07 -8.84
C GLY A 147 12.72 -9.88 -7.58
N ASN A 148 13.66 -10.67 -7.09
CA ASN A 148 13.49 -11.54 -5.92
C ASN A 148 13.21 -10.74 -4.63
N THR A 149 13.84 -9.56 -4.48
CA THR A 149 13.61 -8.73 -3.29
C THR A 149 12.20 -8.17 -3.25
N LEU A 150 11.65 -7.79 -4.40
CA LEU A 150 10.28 -7.29 -4.50
C LEU A 150 9.24 -8.40 -4.31
N GLU A 151 9.56 -9.62 -4.73
CA GLU A 151 8.77 -10.83 -4.50
C GLU A 151 8.56 -11.06 -3.01
N ILE A 152 9.64 -11.14 -2.24
CA ILE A 152 9.61 -11.29 -0.77
C ILE A 152 8.87 -10.12 -0.11
N GLN A 153 9.13 -8.89 -0.56
CA GLN A 153 8.58 -7.68 0.07
C GLN A 153 7.07 -7.54 -0.12
N HIS A 154 6.52 -8.05 -1.22
CA HIS A 154 5.10 -7.93 -1.55
C HIS A 154 4.33 -9.25 -1.39
N ASP A 155 4.98 -10.30 -0.89
CA ASP A 155 4.40 -11.64 -0.72
C ASP A 155 3.69 -12.08 -2.00
N GLY A 156 4.45 -12.12 -3.11
CA GLY A 156 3.93 -12.44 -4.41
C GLY A 156 5.00 -12.97 -5.35
N ASP A 157 4.61 -13.60 -6.42
CA ASP A 157 5.55 -14.19 -7.40
C ASP A 157 6.03 -13.15 -8.41
N PHE A 158 7.31 -13.12 -8.64
CA PHE A 158 7.90 -12.34 -9.74
C PHE A 158 7.55 -13.00 -11.08
N THR A 159 6.76 -12.28 -11.90
CA THR A 159 6.27 -12.80 -13.18
C THR A 159 6.98 -12.21 -14.39
N GLY A 160 7.66 -11.08 -14.23
CA GLY A 160 8.36 -10.49 -15.37
C GLY A 160 9.05 -9.16 -15.09
N LYS A 161 10.00 -8.86 -15.99
CA LYS A 161 10.78 -7.63 -16.00
C LYS A 161 10.73 -7.01 -17.39
N LYS A 162 10.35 -5.75 -17.48
CA LYS A 162 10.22 -5.03 -18.75
C LYS A 162 10.96 -3.71 -18.71
N PHE A 163 11.76 -3.47 -19.74
CA PHE A 163 12.44 -2.19 -19.94
C PHE A 163 11.63 -1.28 -20.86
N THR A 164 11.43 -0.03 -20.49
CA THR A 164 10.70 0.94 -21.29
C THR A 164 11.26 2.34 -21.08
N LYS A 165 11.92 2.93 -22.07
CA LYS A 165 12.35 4.35 -22.12
C LYS A 165 12.86 4.88 -20.76
N GLY A 166 13.93 4.30 -20.23
CA GLY A 166 14.56 4.74 -18.97
C GLY A 166 13.86 4.30 -17.69
N PHE A 167 12.97 3.31 -17.78
CA PHE A 167 12.33 2.64 -16.64
C PHE A 167 12.57 1.13 -16.71
N VAL A 168 12.72 0.52 -15.54
CA VAL A 168 12.51 -0.90 -15.35
C VAL A 168 11.18 -1.09 -14.64
N THR A 169 10.35 -1.96 -15.17
CA THR A 169 9.05 -2.32 -14.58
C THR A 169 9.08 -3.78 -14.20
N TYR A 170 8.80 -4.06 -12.96
CA TYR A 170 8.63 -5.39 -12.39
C TYR A 170 7.15 -5.71 -12.28
N GLU A 171 6.77 -6.91 -12.68
CA GLU A 171 5.43 -7.44 -12.55
C GLU A 171 5.44 -8.54 -11.49
N ILE A 172 4.59 -8.38 -10.48
CA ILE A 172 4.48 -9.26 -9.32
C ILE A 172 3.04 -9.74 -9.26
N ALA A 173 2.80 -11.04 -9.28
CA ALA A 173 1.49 -11.63 -9.05
C ALA A 173 1.28 -11.77 -7.54
N ILE A 174 0.29 -11.07 -6.99
CA ILE A 174 -0.06 -11.15 -5.56
C ILE A 174 -1.06 -12.27 -5.30
N ASP A 175 -1.85 -12.63 -6.30
CA ASP A 175 -2.82 -13.71 -6.23
C ASP A 175 -2.51 -14.73 -7.34
N GLN A 176 -1.85 -15.80 -6.96
CA GLN A 176 -1.47 -16.89 -7.87
C GLN A 176 -2.67 -17.60 -8.48
N PHE A 177 -3.81 -17.58 -7.78
CA PHE A 177 -5.04 -18.24 -8.23
C PHE A 177 -5.97 -17.30 -9.01
N ALA A 178 -5.75 -15.99 -8.92
CA ALA A 178 -6.54 -15.02 -9.64
C ALA A 178 -6.28 -15.10 -11.15
N GLY A 179 -7.23 -15.64 -11.85
CA GLY A 179 -7.17 -15.83 -13.30
C GLY A 179 -7.01 -17.30 -13.72
N ARG A 180 -6.83 -18.22 -12.77
CA ARG A 180 -7.04 -19.64 -13.05
C ARG A 180 -8.53 -19.87 -13.31
N LEU A 181 -8.84 -20.66 -14.30
CA LEU A 181 -10.22 -21.06 -14.57
C LEU A 181 -10.62 -22.11 -13.53
N ASN A 182 -11.80 -21.96 -12.96
CA ASN A 182 -12.46 -23.07 -12.28
C ASN A 182 -12.72 -24.17 -13.31
N LEU A 183 -12.65 -25.42 -12.88
CA LEU A 183 -12.92 -26.57 -13.76
C LEU A 183 -14.28 -26.46 -14.48
N GLU A 184 -15.25 -25.80 -13.84
CA GLU A 184 -16.59 -25.52 -14.38
C GLU A 184 -16.59 -24.45 -15.50
N GLU A 185 -15.54 -23.61 -15.59
CA GLU A 185 -15.42 -22.54 -16.58
C GLU A 185 -14.54 -22.92 -17.78
N ILE A 186 -14.09 -24.18 -17.85
CA ILE A 186 -13.27 -24.67 -18.96
C ILE A 186 -14.09 -24.66 -20.25
N LYS A 187 -13.79 -23.71 -21.10
CA LYS A 187 -14.38 -23.61 -22.45
C LYS A 187 -13.33 -23.93 -23.49
N VAL A 188 -13.63 -24.91 -24.33
CA VAL A 188 -12.86 -25.16 -25.55
C VAL A 188 -13.18 -24.05 -26.53
N THR A 189 -12.17 -23.28 -26.92
CA THR A 189 -12.31 -22.21 -27.89
C THR A 189 -11.63 -22.62 -29.21
N LYS A 190 -11.82 -21.82 -30.27
CA LYS A 190 -11.07 -22.01 -31.55
C LYS A 190 -9.55 -21.95 -31.39
N GLN A 191 -9.05 -21.39 -30.28
CA GLN A 191 -7.63 -21.29 -29.94
C GLN A 191 -7.13 -22.47 -29.07
N GLY A 192 -8.00 -23.40 -28.71
CA GLY A 192 -7.68 -24.53 -27.86
C GLY A 192 -8.30 -24.46 -26.48
N LEU A 193 -7.84 -25.33 -25.56
CA LEU A 193 -8.28 -25.35 -24.18
C LEU A 193 -7.62 -24.20 -23.41
N ARG A 194 -8.43 -23.31 -22.85
CA ARG A 194 -7.91 -22.20 -22.05
C ARG A 194 -7.52 -22.71 -20.66
N LEU A 195 -6.23 -22.69 -20.35
CA LEU A 195 -5.67 -23.11 -19.07
C LEU A 195 -5.58 -21.95 -18.06
N MET A 196 -5.30 -20.74 -18.54
CA MET A 196 -5.21 -19.50 -17.76
C MET A 196 -5.69 -18.33 -18.60
N LYS A 197 -5.77 -17.14 -18.04
CA LYS A 197 -6.31 -15.95 -18.70
C LYS A 197 -5.74 -15.68 -20.09
N ASP A 198 -4.47 -15.94 -20.29
CA ASP A 198 -3.75 -15.67 -21.56
C ASP A 198 -2.93 -16.89 -22.01
N VAL A 199 -3.22 -18.09 -21.49
CA VAL A 199 -2.54 -19.35 -21.80
C VAL A 199 -3.56 -20.34 -22.32
N TYR A 200 -3.32 -20.83 -23.55
CA TYR A 200 -4.17 -21.78 -24.22
C TYR A 200 -3.38 -23.06 -24.52
N TRP A 201 -4.02 -24.20 -24.36
CA TRP A 201 -3.50 -25.47 -24.84
C TRP A 201 -3.93 -25.64 -26.29
N ASP A 202 -2.98 -25.57 -27.20
CA ASP A 202 -3.23 -25.74 -28.64
C ASP A 202 -3.11 -27.23 -29.00
N PHE A 203 -4.25 -27.84 -29.32
CA PHE A 203 -4.29 -29.27 -29.68
C PHE A 203 -3.63 -29.57 -31.05
N VAL A 204 -3.45 -28.57 -31.88
CA VAL A 204 -2.92 -28.73 -33.26
C VAL A 204 -1.39 -28.81 -33.28
N LYS A 205 -0.71 -28.32 -32.25
CA LYS A 205 0.76 -28.23 -32.19
C LYS A 205 1.40 -29.28 -31.26
N GLN A 206 0.73 -30.37 -30.96
CA GLN A 206 1.41 -31.47 -30.28
C GLN A 206 2.14 -32.35 -31.34
N PRO A 207 3.44 -32.71 -31.09
CA PRO A 207 4.17 -33.61 -31.93
C PRO A 207 3.60 -35.01 -31.90
#